data_e5c55796f44382200244d324c523126a
#
_entry.id   e5c55796f44382200244d324c523126a
#
_cell.length_a   1.000
_cell.length_b   1.000
_cell.length_c   1.000
_cell.angle_alpha   90.00
_cell.angle_beta   90.00
_cell.angle_gamma   90.00
#
_symmetry.space_group_name_H-M   'P 1'
#
loop_
_entity.id
_entity.type
_entity.pdbx_description
1 polymer ?
#
loop_
_entity_poly.entity_id
_entity_poly.type
_entity_poly.pdbx_seq_one_letter_code
_entity_poly.pdbx_strand_id
1 'polypeptide(L)'
;YGGFNIPILPSFTKTFYTWMREGGVLAVVNLRGGSEYGDSWHKQGMLLNKQNVFDDFAYAAKFLHSEDVGSSNTTVSLGRSNGGLLVAATMLQYPELFKVAIPQVGVLDMLRFHKFTIGWAWESDYGAPDEEEDFKNLLSYSPYHNVKEGTCYPTTLITTSARDDRVVPAHSYKFAARLQER
;
A
#
# COMPACT_ATOMS: atom_id res chain seq x y z
N TYR A 1 -5.54 3.30 5.06
CA TYR A 1 -4.50 4.17 4.44
C TYR A 1 -3.13 3.91 5.05
N GLY A 2 -3.03 3.86 6.40
CA GLY A 2 -1.84 3.43 7.14
C GLY A 2 -0.66 4.41 7.06
N GLY A 3 -0.89 5.71 7.22
CA GLY A 3 0.19 6.69 7.26
C GLY A 3 -0.30 8.12 7.41
N PHE A 4 0.67 9.01 7.65
CA PHE A 4 0.49 10.47 7.66
C PHE A 4 -0.53 10.98 8.69
N ASN A 5 -0.78 10.22 9.74
CA ASN A 5 -1.77 10.59 10.76
C ASN A 5 -3.18 10.84 10.17
N ILE A 6 -3.53 10.14 9.07
CA ILE A 6 -4.80 10.31 8.36
C ILE A 6 -5.76 9.18 8.78
N PRO A 7 -6.91 9.51 9.42
CA PRO A 7 -7.91 8.51 9.75
C PRO A 7 -8.76 8.17 8.53
N ILE A 8 -9.14 6.91 8.39
CA ILE A 8 -10.17 6.49 7.44
C ILE A 8 -11.49 6.34 8.19
N LEU A 9 -12.36 7.31 8.01
CA LEU A 9 -13.66 7.34 8.64
C LEU A 9 -14.73 6.78 7.70
N PRO A 10 -15.81 6.20 8.24
CA PRO A 10 -16.95 5.75 7.44
C PRO A 10 -17.49 6.87 6.56
N SER A 11 -17.58 6.63 5.25
CA SER A 11 -18.10 7.60 4.29
C SER A 11 -18.86 6.90 3.18
N PHE A 12 -19.90 7.57 2.67
CA PHE A 12 -20.63 7.05 1.52
C PHE A 12 -19.81 7.26 0.24
N THR A 13 -19.58 6.17 -0.48
CA THR A 13 -18.94 6.21 -1.79
C THR A 13 -19.75 5.40 -2.79
N LYS A 14 -20.14 6.03 -3.91
CA LYS A 14 -20.99 5.38 -4.94
C LYS A 14 -20.39 4.07 -5.46
N THR A 15 -19.08 4.03 -5.67
CA THR A 15 -18.38 2.83 -6.14
C THR A 15 -18.51 1.67 -5.15
N PHE A 16 -18.30 1.92 -3.86
CA PHE A 16 -18.42 0.88 -2.84
C PHE A 16 -19.87 0.48 -2.60
N TYR A 17 -20.82 1.42 -2.70
CA TYR A 17 -22.24 1.11 -2.66
C TYR A 17 -22.63 0.14 -3.80
N THR A 18 -22.17 0.41 -5.03
CA THR A 18 -22.44 -0.47 -6.18
C THR A 18 -21.84 -1.85 -5.98
N TRP A 19 -20.60 -1.93 -5.48
CA TRP A 19 -19.94 -3.19 -5.15
C TRP A 19 -20.75 -4.01 -4.14
N MET A 20 -21.18 -3.40 -3.03
CA MET A 20 -21.97 -4.07 -2.00
C MET A 20 -23.35 -4.49 -2.50
N ARG A 21 -23.97 -3.70 -3.38
CA ARG A 21 -25.27 -4.03 -3.98
C ARG A 21 -25.20 -5.26 -4.87
N GLU A 22 -24.05 -5.50 -5.51
CA GLU A 22 -23.78 -6.69 -6.32
C GLU A 22 -23.30 -7.90 -5.48
N GLY A 23 -23.42 -7.83 -4.16
CA GLY A 23 -23.08 -8.92 -3.23
C GLY A 23 -21.64 -8.89 -2.70
N GLY A 24 -20.88 -7.87 -3.03
CA GLY A 24 -19.51 -7.70 -2.50
C GLY A 24 -19.50 -7.25 -1.04
N VAL A 25 -18.46 -7.61 -0.32
CA VAL A 25 -18.18 -7.13 1.04
C VAL A 25 -17.09 -6.07 0.98
N LEU A 26 -17.23 -4.98 1.72
CA LEU A 26 -16.21 -3.97 1.90
C LEU A 26 -15.64 -4.05 3.31
N ALA A 27 -14.36 -4.35 3.43
CA ALA A 27 -13.61 -4.27 4.67
C ALA A 27 -12.71 -3.04 4.64
N VAL A 28 -12.89 -2.12 5.59
CA VAL A 28 -12.04 -0.95 5.79
C VAL A 28 -11.23 -1.18 7.05
N VAL A 29 -9.92 -1.28 6.90
CA VAL A 29 -9.03 -1.65 8.00
C VAL A 29 -8.37 -0.39 8.56
N ASN A 30 -8.52 -0.17 9.87
CA ASN A 30 -7.82 0.87 10.61
C ASN A 30 -6.42 0.38 10.97
N LEU A 31 -5.43 0.84 10.21
CA LEU A 31 -4.04 0.40 10.31
C LEU A 31 -3.23 1.37 11.17
N ARG A 32 -2.21 0.86 11.86
CA ARG A 32 -1.18 1.72 12.44
C ARG A 32 -0.62 2.68 11.39
N GLY A 33 -0.18 3.86 11.81
CA GLY A 33 0.23 4.94 10.89
C GLY A 33 -0.90 5.95 10.58
N GLY A 34 -2.17 5.56 10.71
CA GLY A 34 -3.32 6.48 10.76
C GLY A 34 -3.49 7.12 12.14
N SER A 35 -4.55 7.91 12.31
CA SER A 35 -4.86 8.57 13.60
C SER A 35 -6.12 8.04 14.29
N GLU A 36 -6.67 6.91 13.83
CA GLU A 36 -7.93 6.38 14.31
C GLU A 36 -7.92 6.14 15.84
N TYR A 37 -6.75 5.81 16.39
CA TYR A 37 -6.56 5.56 17.83
C TYR A 37 -5.51 6.50 18.44
N GLY A 38 -5.34 7.70 17.87
CA GLY A 38 -4.48 8.76 18.41
C GLY A 38 -3.01 8.69 17.97
N ASP A 39 -2.18 9.56 18.58
CA ASP A 39 -0.80 9.80 18.17
C ASP A 39 0.10 8.56 18.30
N SER A 40 -0.11 7.74 19.32
CA SER A 40 0.65 6.49 19.49
C SER A 40 0.38 5.49 18.36
N TRP A 41 -0.85 5.47 17.82
CA TRP A 41 -1.22 4.64 16.69
C TRP A 41 -0.50 5.07 15.41
N HIS A 42 -0.39 6.38 15.18
CA HIS A 42 0.39 6.93 14.08
C HIS A 42 1.88 6.56 14.21
N LYS A 43 2.48 6.84 15.37
CA LYS A 43 3.92 6.59 15.60
C LYS A 43 4.33 5.14 15.46
N GLN A 44 3.43 4.21 15.71
CA GLN A 44 3.67 2.77 15.52
C GLN A 44 3.63 2.31 14.06
N GLY A 45 3.30 3.19 13.11
CA GLY A 45 3.24 2.87 11.68
C GLY A 45 4.03 3.84 10.80
N MET A 46 4.96 4.62 11.34
CA MET A 46 5.81 5.55 10.59
C MET A 46 7.30 5.20 10.77
N LEU A 47 8.15 5.77 9.93
CA LEU A 47 9.61 5.62 9.95
C LEU A 47 10.02 4.13 10.03
N LEU A 48 10.88 3.77 10.98
CA LEU A 48 11.36 2.40 11.18
C LEU A 48 10.26 1.40 11.57
N ASN A 49 9.08 1.89 11.96
CA ASN A 49 7.93 1.07 12.31
C ASN A 49 6.98 0.83 11.11
N LYS A 50 7.33 1.27 9.90
CA LYS A 50 6.45 1.22 8.72
C LYS A 50 6.00 -0.21 8.36
N GLN A 51 6.80 -1.22 8.64
CA GLN A 51 6.44 -2.62 8.41
C GLN A 51 5.17 -3.03 9.15
N ASN A 52 4.91 -2.46 10.33
CA ASN A 52 3.69 -2.75 11.10
C ASN A 52 2.40 -2.48 10.31
N VAL A 53 2.42 -1.52 9.40
CA VAL A 53 1.26 -1.17 8.56
C VAL A 53 0.94 -2.28 7.57
N PHE A 54 1.97 -2.86 6.97
CA PHE A 54 1.83 -3.96 6.01
C PHE A 54 1.40 -5.24 6.72
N ASP A 55 1.95 -5.50 7.90
CA ASP A 55 1.58 -6.63 8.73
C ASP A 55 0.12 -6.52 9.18
N ASP A 56 -0.32 -5.36 9.68
CA ASP A 56 -1.72 -5.13 10.08
C ASP A 56 -2.68 -5.43 8.92
N PHE A 57 -2.34 -4.99 7.70
CA PHE A 57 -3.18 -5.22 6.53
C PHE A 57 -3.22 -6.70 6.12
N ALA A 58 -2.07 -7.37 6.14
CA ALA A 58 -1.98 -8.81 5.85
C ALA A 58 -2.75 -9.64 6.89
N TYR A 59 -2.60 -9.32 8.19
CA TYR A 59 -3.30 -10.02 9.25
C TYR A 59 -4.81 -9.75 9.24
N ALA A 60 -5.25 -8.55 8.85
CA ALA A 60 -6.67 -8.28 8.62
C ALA A 60 -7.25 -9.17 7.50
N ALA A 61 -6.53 -9.35 6.39
CA ALA A 61 -6.95 -10.27 5.33
C ALA A 61 -7.02 -11.72 5.82
N LYS A 62 -5.99 -12.17 6.57
CA LYS A 62 -5.98 -13.51 7.18
C LYS A 62 -7.15 -13.72 8.14
N PHE A 63 -7.45 -12.72 8.97
CA PHE A 63 -8.60 -12.76 9.88
C PHE A 63 -9.92 -12.90 9.12
N LEU A 64 -10.15 -12.06 8.09
CA LEU A 64 -11.36 -12.18 7.27
C LEU A 64 -11.51 -13.56 6.65
N HIS A 65 -10.42 -14.15 6.13
CA HIS A 65 -10.44 -15.50 5.59
C HIS A 65 -10.76 -16.58 6.64
N SER A 66 -10.27 -16.40 7.89
CA SER A 66 -10.58 -17.32 8.98
C SER A 66 -12.02 -17.26 9.47
N GLU A 67 -12.68 -16.13 9.24
CA GLU A 67 -14.10 -15.89 9.55
C GLU A 67 -15.02 -16.19 8.34
N ASP A 68 -14.52 -16.87 7.31
CA ASP A 68 -15.25 -17.17 6.07
C ASP A 68 -15.76 -15.91 5.32
N VAL A 69 -15.14 -14.75 5.56
CA VAL A 69 -15.40 -13.51 4.82
C VAL A 69 -14.45 -13.42 3.63
N GLY A 70 -14.80 -14.14 2.56
CA GLY A 70 -13.96 -14.26 1.38
C GLY A 70 -12.84 -15.29 1.52
N SER A 71 -11.91 -15.26 0.57
CA SER A 71 -10.75 -16.17 0.52
C SER A 71 -9.65 -15.51 -0.33
N SER A 72 -8.48 -16.11 -0.39
CA SER A 72 -7.40 -15.67 -1.29
C SER A 72 -7.83 -15.62 -2.78
N ASN A 73 -8.86 -16.40 -3.17
CA ASN A 73 -9.39 -16.42 -4.54
C ASN A 73 -10.46 -15.35 -4.81
N THR A 74 -10.96 -14.67 -3.79
CA THR A 74 -12.06 -13.70 -3.90
C THR A 74 -11.72 -12.32 -3.31
N THR A 75 -10.60 -12.21 -2.59
CA THR A 75 -10.19 -10.96 -1.93
C THR A 75 -9.43 -10.05 -2.90
N VAL A 76 -9.87 -8.79 -2.94
CA VAL A 76 -9.22 -7.70 -3.68
C VAL A 76 -8.64 -6.70 -2.70
N SER A 77 -7.37 -6.37 -2.84
CA SER A 77 -6.74 -5.28 -2.11
C SER A 77 -6.75 -4.00 -2.93
N LEU A 78 -7.20 -2.90 -2.33
CA LEU A 78 -7.31 -1.59 -2.99
C LEU A 78 -6.75 -0.50 -2.08
N GLY A 79 -5.90 0.36 -2.63
CA GLY A 79 -5.38 1.51 -1.91
C GLY A 79 -4.83 2.59 -2.82
N ARG A 80 -4.84 3.83 -2.34
CA ARG A 80 -4.42 5.01 -3.11
C ARG A 80 -3.30 5.76 -2.40
N SER A 81 -2.34 6.32 -3.17
CA SER A 81 -1.22 7.12 -2.65
C SER A 81 -0.36 6.32 -1.68
N ASN A 82 -0.21 6.72 -0.42
CA ASN A 82 0.38 5.87 0.61
C ASN A 82 -0.36 4.51 0.76
N GLY A 83 -1.69 4.48 0.56
CA GLY A 83 -2.45 3.21 0.46
C GLY A 83 -2.09 2.39 -0.78
N GLY A 84 -1.61 3.01 -1.85
CA GLY A 84 -1.05 2.32 -3.01
C GLY A 84 0.30 1.66 -2.70
N LEU A 85 1.16 2.31 -1.90
CA LEU A 85 2.36 1.69 -1.33
C LEU A 85 1.97 0.49 -0.47
N LEU A 86 1.00 0.65 0.44
CA LEU A 86 0.48 -0.41 1.29
C LEU A 86 0.10 -1.66 0.48
N VAL A 87 -0.73 -1.49 -0.55
CA VAL A 87 -1.19 -2.59 -1.40
C VAL A 87 -0.03 -3.24 -2.13
N ALA A 88 0.85 -2.46 -2.74
CA ALA A 88 1.98 -2.98 -3.52
C ALA A 88 3.00 -3.72 -2.62
N ALA A 89 3.35 -3.16 -1.46
CA ALA A 89 4.26 -3.81 -0.52
C ALA A 89 3.67 -5.13 0.02
N THR A 90 2.39 -5.10 0.43
CA THR A 90 1.73 -6.28 1.00
C THR A 90 1.56 -7.39 -0.04
N MET A 91 1.19 -7.08 -1.30
CA MET A 91 1.06 -8.10 -2.35
C MET A 91 2.39 -8.78 -2.69
N LEU A 92 3.53 -8.08 -2.51
CA LEU A 92 4.85 -8.66 -2.74
C LEU A 92 5.32 -9.52 -1.56
N GLN A 93 4.97 -9.13 -0.33
CA GLN A 93 5.34 -9.85 0.89
C GLN A 93 4.45 -11.08 1.15
N TYR A 94 3.15 -10.99 0.78
CA TYR A 94 2.12 -12.01 1.01
C TYR A 94 1.30 -12.25 -0.27
N PRO A 95 1.93 -12.75 -1.34
CA PRO A 95 1.26 -12.88 -2.65
C PRO A 95 0.07 -13.84 -2.63
N GLU A 96 0.03 -14.74 -1.66
CA GLU A 96 -1.04 -15.73 -1.52
C GLU A 96 -2.34 -15.18 -0.92
N LEU A 97 -2.36 -13.97 -0.36
CA LEU A 97 -3.52 -13.44 0.34
C LEU A 97 -4.58 -12.82 -0.57
N PHE A 98 -4.21 -12.39 -1.76
CA PHE A 98 -5.09 -11.61 -2.63
C PHE A 98 -5.22 -12.23 -4.01
N LYS A 99 -6.43 -12.23 -4.58
CA LYS A 99 -6.64 -12.57 -5.99
C LYS A 99 -6.25 -11.42 -6.90
N VAL A 100 -6.58 -10.20 -6.48
CA VAL A 100 -6.31 -8.97 -7.22
C VAL A 100 -5.72 -7.92 -6.29
N ALA A 101 -4.74 -7.17 -6.79
CA ALA A 101 -4.18 -6.00 -6.12
C ALA A 101 -4.36 -4.76 -7.00
N ILE A 102 -4.86 -3.67 -6.41
CA ILE A 102 -5.12 -2.42 -7.12
C ILE A 102 -4.38 -1.25 -6.44
N PRO A 103 -3.06 -1.13 -6.65
CA PRO A 103 -2.31 0.03 -6.17
C PRO A 103 -2.59 1.24 -7.08
N GLN A 104 -3.26 2.25 -6.54
CA GLN A 104 -3.61 3.48 -7.24
C GLN A 104 -2.65 4.59 -6.87
N VAL A 105 -2.02 5.22 -7.86
CA VAL A 105 -1.07 6.34 -7.69
C VAL A 105 -0.11 6.13 -6.52
N GLY A 106 0.46 4.91 -6.42
CA GLY A 106 1.27 4.49 -5.27
C GLY A 106 2.67 5.11 -5.26
N VAL A 107 3.22 5.33 -4.06
CA VAL A 107 4.64 5.67 -3.87
C VAL A 107 5.43 4.35 -3.90
N LEU A 108 5.94 3.96 -5.06
CA LEU A 108 6.41 2.59 -5.31
C LEU A 108 7.93 2.45 -5.44
N ASP A 109 8.66 3.57 -5.51
CA ASP A 109 10.13 3.62 -5.44
C ASP A 109 10.52 4.41 -4.18
N MET A 110 10.76 3.68 -3.10
CA MET A 110 11.02 4.28 -1.80
C MET A 110 12.46 4.83 -1.65
N LEU A 111 13.34 4.53 -2.60
CA LEU A 111 14.70 5.07 -2.56
C LEU A 111 14.85 6.39 -3.34
N ARG A 112 13.80 6.80 -4.07
CA ARG A 112 13.83 8.01 -4.89
C ARG A 112 12.62 8.94 -4.73
N PHE A 113 11.66 8.59 -3.88
CA PHE A 113 10.44 9.40 -3.72
C PHE A 113 10.76 10.86 -3.37
N HIS A 114 11.76 11.10 -2.53
CA HIS A 114 12.18 12.43 -2.06
C HIS A 114 12.75 13.33 -3.18
N LYS A 115 13.17 12.73 -4.32
CA LYS A 115 13.71 13.43 -5.49
C LYS A 115 12.64 13.88 -6.48
N PHE A 116 11.38 13.52 -6.25
CA PHE A 116 10.26 13.87 -7.12
C PHE A 116 9.37 14.93 -6.47
N THR A 117 9.15 16.03 -7.15
CA THR A 117 8.19 17.09 -6.80
C THR A 117 8.12 17.40 -5.29
N ILE A 118 7.02 17.02 -4.61
CA ILE A 118 6.81 17.24 -3.17
C ILE A 118 7.28 16.07 -2.30
N GLY A 119 7.87 15.02 -2.88
CA GLY A 119 8.24 13.80 -2.16
C GLY A 119 9.13 14.03 -0.94
N TRP A 120 9.99 15.03 -0.98
CA TRP A 120 10.84 15.42 0.16
C TRP A 120 10.03 15.67 1.46
N ALA A 121 8.80 16.16 1.35
CA ALA A 121 7.95 16.42 2.51
C ALA A 121 7.44 15.13 3.18
N TRP A 122 7.58 13.97 2.54
CA TRP A 122 7.14 12.67 3.07
C TRP A 122 8.22 11.97 3.89
N GLU A 123 9.43 12.52 3.95
CA GLU A 123 10.50 11.99 4.81
C GLU A 123 10.10 11.97 6.29
N SER A 124 9.23 12.87 6.69
CA SER A 124 8.70 12.90 8.07
C SER A 124 7.91 11.64 8.46
N ASP A 125 7.34 10.91 7.49
CA ASP A 125 6.57 9.68 7.73
C ASP A 125 7.33 8.42 7.28
N TYR A 126 8.17 8.53 6.24
CA TYR A 126 8.88 7.40 5.65
C TYR A 126 10.34 7.26 6.11
N GLY A 127 10.99 8.35 6.48
CA GLY A 127 12.43 8.45 6.68
C GLY A 127 13.15 9.02 5.45
N ALA A 128 14.43 9.38 5.62
CA ALA A 128 15.27 10.00 4.61
C ALA A 128 16.13 8.94 3.88
N PRO A 129 15.96 8.71 2.57
CA PRO A 129 16.75 7.71 1.85
C PRO A 129 18.26 7.96 1.82
N ASP A 130 18.70 9.19 2.13
CA ASP A 130 20.12 9.55 2.19
C ASP A 130 20.76 9.18 3.56
N GLU A 131 19.95 8.77 4.57
CA GLU A 131 20.39 8.25 5.87
C GLU A 131 20.47 6.73 5.86
N GLU A 132 21.56 6.13 6.34
CA GLU A 132 21.84 4.69 6.18
C GLU A 132 20.77 3.79 6.83
N GLU A 133 20.29 4.13 8.01
CA GLU A 133 19.27 3.33 8.72
C GLU A 133 17.93 3.39 8.00
N ASP A 134 17.50 4.60 7.61
CA ASP A 134 16.27 4.80 6.85
C ASP A 134 16.35 4.15 5.46
N PHE A 135 17.50 4.24 4.79
CA PHE A 135 17.73 3.58 3.51
C PHE A 135 17.48 2.07 3.59
N LYS A 136 18.07 1.41 4.60
CA LYS A 136 17.89 -0.03 4.81
C LYS A 136 16.42 -0.39 5.06
N ASN A 137 15.74 0.41 5.90
CA ASN A 137 14.33 0.24 6.17
C ASN A 137 13.47 0.44 4.91
N LEU A 138 13.68 1.53 4.17
CA LEU A 138 12.97 1.85 2.93
C LEU A 138 13.19 0.78 1.85
N LEU A 139 14.42 0.29 1.70
CA LEU A 139 14.74 -0.79 0.78
C LEU A 139 14.00 -2.07 1.11
N SER A 140 13.82 -2.39 2.39
CA SER A 140 13.19 -3.64 2.85
C SER A 140 11.76 -3.82 2.34
N TYR A 141 11.02 -2.73 2.13
CA TYR A 141 9.63 -2.76 1.67
C TYR A 141 9.36 -2.01 0.37
N SER A 142 10.37 -1.39 -0.26
CA SER A 142 10.19 -0.65 -1.52
C SER A 142 9.64 -1.55 -2.63
N PRO A 143 8.41 -1.33 -3.14
CA PRO A 143 7.81 -2.24 -4.11
C PRO A 143 8.65 -2.46 -5.35
N TYR A 144 9.16 -1.38 -5.96
CA TYR A 144 9.98 -1.45 -7.15
C TYR A 144 11.22 -2.36 -6.99
N HIS A 145 11.83 -2.36 -5.79
CA HIS A 145 13.07 -3.10 -5.51
C HIS A 145 12.85 -4.54 -5.04
N ASN A 146 11.62 -4.88 -4.61
CA ASN A 146 11.31 -6.17 -4.00
C ASN A 146 10.50 -7.12 -4.88
N VAL A 147 10.34 -6.83 -6.17
CA VAL A 147 9.77 -7.79 -7.12
C VAL A 147 10.77 -8.93 -7.33
N LYS A 148 10.37 -10.15 -6.98
CA LYS A 148 11.20 -11.37 -7.07
C LYS A 148 10.89 -12.13 -8.34
N GLU A 149 11.92 -12.65 -8.96
CA GLU A 149 11.81 -13.53 -10.13
C GLU A 149 11.13 -14.85 -9.78
N GLY A 150 10.28 -15.35 -10.69
CA GLY A 150 9.60 -16.64 -10.53
C GLY A 150 8.49 -16.66 -9.48
N THR A 151 8.17 -15.52 -8.87
CA THR A 151 7.06 -15.42 -7.90
C THR A 151 5.74 -15.11 -8.62
N CYS A 152 4.70 -15.91 -8.35
CA CYS A 152 3.36 -15.66 -8.87
C CYS A 152 2.67 -14.62 -7.97
N TYR A 153 2.56 -13.40 -8.45
CA TYR A 153 1.86 -12.31 -7.77
C TYR A 153 0.36 -12.26 -8.12
N PRO A 154 -0.49 -11.62 -7.30
CA PRO A 154 -1.89 -11.36 -7.63
C PRO A 154 -2.05 -10.66 -8.98
N THR A 155 -3.17 -10.87 -9.66
CA THR A 155 -3.52 -10.03 -10.82
C THR A 155 -3.50 -8.56 -10.41
N THR A 156 -2.70 -7.74 -11.09
CA THR A 156 -2.42 -6.38 -10.63
C THR A 156 -2.93 -5.34 -11.61
N LEU A 157 -3.76 -4.41 -11.12
CA LEU A 157 -4.20 -3.23 -11.85
C LEU A 157 -3.56 -1.97 -11.26
N ILE A 158 -2.54 -1.45 -11.92
CA ILE A 158 -1.88 -0.20 -11.53
C ILE A 158 -2.57 0.96 -12.22
N THR A 159 -3.02 1.95 -11.45
CA THR A 159 -3.61 3.18 -12.01
C THR A 159 -2.77 4.40 -11.65
N THR A 160 -2.59 5.29 -12.61
CA THR A 160 -1.90 6.57 -12.43
C THR A 160 -2.44 7.63 -13.37
N SER A 161 -2.08 8.89 -13.15
CA SER A 161 -2.35 9.98 -14.09
C SER A 161 -1.04 10.45 -14.71
N ALA A 162 -1.02 10.63 -16.02
CA ALA A 162 0.17 11.12 -16.74
C ALA A 162 0.61 12.53 -16.29
N ARG A 163 -0.27 13.29 -15.64
CA ARG A 163 -0.02 14.65 -15.13
C ARG A 163 -0.16 14.73 -13.61
N ASP A 164 0.07 13.63 -12.89
CA ASP A 164 0.12 13.64 -11.44
C ASP A 164 1.43 14.30 -11.00
N ASP A 165 1.33 15.50 -10.43
CA ASP A 165 2.46 16.28 -9.93
C ASP A 165 2.73 16.06 -8.44
N ARG A 166 1.87 15.29 -7.76
CA ARG A 166 2.03 14.92 -6.35
C ARG A 166 2.74 13.57 -6.20
N VAL A 167 2.17 12.51 -6.77
CA VAL A 167 2.81 11.19 -6.85
C VAL A 167 3.10 10.93 -8.33
N VAL A 168 4.28 11.32 -8.76
CA VAL A 168 4.64 11.30 -10.18
C VAL A 168 4.43 9.91 -10.80
N PRO A 169 3.96 9.84 -12.06
CA PRO A 169 3.64 8.58 -12.73
C PRO A 169 4.85 7.65 -12.90
N ALA A 170 6.07 8.18 -12.74
CA ALA A 170 7.30 7.38 -12.78
C ALA A 170 7.30 6.23 -11.76
N HIS A 171 6.71 6.41 -10.59
CA HIS A 171 6.52 5.33 -9.61
C HIS A 171 5.76 4.16 -10.21
N SER A 172 4.61 4.44 -10.81
CA SER A 172 3.73 3.44 -11.41
C SER A 172 4.33 2.79 -12.64
N TYR A 173 4.95 3.57 -13.53
CA TYR A 173 5.58 3.05 -14.76
C TYR A 173 6.75 2.13 -14.45
N LYS A 174 7.64 2.52 -13.53
CA LYS A 174 8.78 1.70 -13.12
C LYS A 174 8.34 0.38 -12.50
N PHE A 175 7.34 0.44 -11.60
CA PHE A 175 6.83 -0.76 -10.94
C PHE A 175 6.11 -1.69 -11.92
N ALA A 176 5.30 -1.16 -12.83
CA ALA A 176 4.65 -1.93 -13.89
C ALA A 176 5.68 -2.64 -14.79
N ALA A 177 6.70 -1.90 -15.25
CA ALA A 177 7.77 -2.48 -16.06
C ALA A 177 8.50 -3.61 -15.31
N ARG A 178 8.77 -3.39 -14.01
CA ARG A 178 9.46 -4.40 -13.18
C ARG A 178 8.63 -5.66 -12.97
N LEU A 179 7.30 -5.53 -12.80
CA LEU A 179 6.40 -6.68 -12.71
C LEU A 179 6.28 -7.45 -14.04
N GLN A 180 6.34 -6.75 -15.17
CA GLN A 180 6.26 -7.36 -16.51
C GLN A 180 7.56 -8.06 -16.94
N GLU A 181 8.69 -7.62 -16.39
CA GLU A 181 10.01 -8.21 -16.64
C GLU A 181 10.18 -9.56 -15.93
N ARG A 182 9.47 -9.79 -14.81
CA ARG A 182 9.62 -10.92 -13.90
C ARG A 182 8.46 -11.90 -13.96
#